data_37c79bf6b134f8f19ad08d5b3be83afe
#
_entry.id   37c79bf6b134f8f19ad08d5b3be83afe
#
_cell.length_a   1.000
_cell.length_b   1.000
_cell.length_c   1.000
_cell.angle_alpha   90.00
_cell.angle_beta   90.00
_cell.angle_gamma   90.00
#
_symmetry.space_group_name_H-M   'P 1'
#
loop_
_entity.id
_entity.type
_entity.pdbx_description
1 polymer ?
#
loop_
_entity_poly.entity_id
_entity_poly.type
_entity_poly.pdbx_seq_one_letter_code
_entity_poly.pdbx_strand_id
1 'polypeptide(L)'
;VARGDVKLNPSQNAAMEAAMSRRLTIIQGPPGTGKTHTAVATLAQLAREGRGPILATAESNVAVDNLLEGLLNTGVRAVRIGRPVKVRETLRAATLDAQLEDHPKQDEIAIIRDETDEVHRALPKLKGREKGLAHRDIQRNKKEIRRLENEMIQSVLENAEVICSTNIGSGHRMLDGRRFPIVLMDEATQAVE
;
A
#
# COMPACT_ATOMS: atom_id res chain seq x y z
N VAL A 1 1.86 -13.38 -14.95
CA VAL A 1 2.83 -12.49 -15.59
C VAL A 1 4.23 -13.02 -15.30
N ALA A 2 5.06 -13.26 -16.32
CA ALA A 2 6.44 -13.71 -16.13
C ALA A 2 7.23 -12.60 -15.42
N ARG A 3 7.91 -12.94 -14.31
CA ARG A 3 8.73 -11.98 -13.55
C ARG A 3 9.96 -11.62 -14.39
N GLY A 4 10.07 -10.37 -14.82
CA GLY A 4 11.19 -9.87 -15.60
C GLY A 4 12.47 -9.69 -14.77
N ASP A 5 13.62 -10.05 -15.35
CA ASP A 5 14.91 -9.80 -14.72
C ASP A 5 15.37 -8.36 -14.99
N VAL A 6 15.79 -7.68 -13.94
CA VAL A 6 16.37 -6.34 -14.02
C VAL A 6 17.85 -6.49 -14.33
N LYS A 7 18.29 -5.97 -15.48
CA LYS A 7 19.74 -5.99 -15.84
C LYS A 7 20.50 -4.97 -15.02
N LEU A 8 21.48 -5.42 -14.27
CA LEU A 8 22.37 -4.60 -13.45
C LEU A 8 23.80 -4.62 -13.99
N ASN A 9 24.52 -3.52 -13.85
CA ASN A 9 25.96 -3.50 -14.07
C ASN A 9 26.72 -4.09 -12.85
N PRO A 10 28.04 -4.32 -12.95
CA PRO A 10 28.81 -4.95 -11.87
C PRO A 10 28.72 -4.21 -10.51
N SER A 11 28.76 -2.88 -10.52
CA SER A 11 28.68 -2.10 -9.28
C SER A 11 27.28 -2.14 -8.65
N GLN A 12 26.22 -2.15 -9.47
CA GLN A 12 24.84 -2.30 -9.03
C GLN A 12 24.60 -3.72 -8.48
N ASN A 13 25.16 -4.76 -9.10
CA ASN A 13 25.09 -6.13 -8.57
C ASN A 13 25.79 -6.22 -7.20
N ALA A 14 26.98 -5.67 -7.06
CA ALA A 14 27.69 -5.66 -5.77
C ALA A 14 26.88 -4.92 -4.67
N ALA A 15 26.20 -3.81 -5.03
CA ALA A 15 25.33 -3.09 -4.11
C ALA A 15 24.11 -3.93 -3.70
N MET A 16 23.48 -4.62 -4.64
CA MET A 16 22.37 -5.54 -4.37
C MET A 16 22.81 -6.70 -3.46
N GLU A 17 23.93 -7.36 -3.76
CA GLU A 17 24.47 -8.45 -2.94
C GLU A 17 24.78 -7.99 -1.52
N ALA A 18 25.33 -6.79 -1.35
CA ALA A 18 25.56 -6.19 -0.04
C ALA A 18 24.25 -5.97 0.71
N ALA A 19 23.21 -5.48 0.03
CA ALA A 19 21.89 -5.27 0.62
C ALA A 19 21.19 -6.59 1.01
N MET A 20 21.42 -7.64 0.24
CA MET A 20 20.87 -8.99 0.51
C MET A 20 21.51 -9.68 1.73
N SER A 21 22.79 -9.39 1.99
CA SER A 21 23.59 -10.10 2.99
C SER A 21 23.80 -9.32 4.29
N ARG A 22 23.61 -8.01 4.32
CA ARG A 22 23.89 -7.16 5.47
C ARG A 22 22.62 -6.67 6.15
N ARG A 23 22.73 -6.41 7.45
CA ARG A 23 21.64 -5.84 8.23
C ARG A 23 21.33 -4.39 7.85
N LEU A 24 22.33 -3.62 7.48
CA LEU A 24 22.22 -2.23 7.02
C LEU A 24 23.17 -2.04 5.83
N THR A 25 22.64 -1.45 4.77
CA THR A 25 23.40 -1.10 3.58
C THR A 25 23.04 0.29 3.13
N ILE A 26 24.04 1.12 2.89
CA ILE A 26 23.88 2.46 2.31
C ILE A 26 24.42 2.41 0.89
N ILE A 27 23.58 2.71 -0.08
CA ILE A 27 23.92 2.75 -1.50
C ILE A 27 24.02 4.23 -1.91
N GLN A 28 25.23 4.70 -2.20
CA GLN A 28 25.49 6.06 -2.59
C GLN A 28 25.94 6.13 -4.06
N GLY A 29 25.53 7.17 -4.76
CA GLY A 29 25.97 7.42 -6.14
C GLY A 29 25.44 8.76 -6.66
N PRO A 30 26.11 9.35 -7.67
CA PRO A 30 25.68 10.57 -8.33
C PRO A 30 24.29 10.43 -8.95
N PRO A 31 23.61 11.54 -9.32
CA PRO A 31 22.40 11.49 -10.13
C PRO A 31 22.62 10.71 -11.43
N GLY A 32 21.59 9.97 -11.85
CA GLY A 32 21.64 9.20 -13.11
C GLY A 32 22.40 7.87 -13.07
N THR A 33 22.99 7.45 -11.95
CA THR A 33 23.72 6.18 -11.83
C THR A 33 22.81 4.95 -11.65
N GLY A 34 21.50 5.13 -11.64
CA GLY A 34 20.53 4.04 -11.53
C GLY A 34 20.30 3.55 -10.11
N LYS A 35 20.41 4.41 -9.08
CA LYS A 35 20.11 4.04 -7.69
C LYS A 35 18.71 3.44 -7.54
N THR A 36 17.67 4.12 -8.04
CA THR A 36 16.29 3.62 -8.01
C THR A 36 16.14 2.31 -8.80
N HIS A 37 16.85 2.15 -9.91
CA HIS A 37 16.89 0.90 -10.68
C HIS A 37 17.49 -0.24 -9.84
N THR A 38 18.58 0.00 -9.13
CA THR A 38 19.19 -0.96 -8.19
C THR A 38 18.25 -1.27 -7.02
N ALA A 39 17.55 -0.27 -6.48
CA ALA A 39 16.55 -0.42 -5.44
C ALA A 39 15.40 -1.35 -5.90
N VAL A 40 14.85 -1.12 -7.08
CA VAL A 40 13.81 -1.98 -7.69
C VAL A 40 14.31 -3.41 -7.86
N ALA A 41 15.52 -3.61 -8.38
CA ALA A 41 16.10 -4.95 -8.56
C ALA A 41 16.26 -5.67 -7.21
N THR A 42 16.75 -4.95 -6.18
CA THR A 42 16.90 -5.49 -4.82
C THR A 42 15.55 -5.90 -4.23
N LEU A 43 14.54 -5.03 -4.31
CA LEU A 43 13.18 -5.32 -3.84
C LEU A 43 12.56 -6.51 -4.56
N ALA A 44 12.73 -6.58 -5.88
CA ALA A 44 12.22 -7.68 -6.68
C ALA A 44 12.88 -9.02 -6.31
N GLN A 45 14.19 -9.01 -6.04
CA GLN A 45 14.90 -10.21 -5.60
C GLN A 45 14.46 -10.64 -4.19
N LEU A 46 14.33 -9.71 -3.25
CA LEU A 46 13.84 -9.98 -1.89
C LEU A 46 12.41 -10.56 -1.90
N ALA A 47 11.54 -10.02 -2.78
CA ALA A 47 10.19 -10.54 -2.96
C ALA A 47 10.17 -11.95 -3.54
N ARG A 48 11.07 -12.26 -4.51
CA ARG A 48 11.23 -13.62 -5.07
C ARG A 48 11.67 -14.64 -4.02
N GLU A 49 12.50 -14.23 -3.07
CA GLU A 49 12.95 -15.06 -1.96
C GLU A 49 11.91 -15.19 -0.83
N GLY A 50 10.73 -14.58 -0.98
CA GLY A 50 9.68 -14.63 0.02
C GLY A 50 10.02 -13.87 1.33
N ARG A 51 10.94 -12.89 1.27
CA ARG A 51 11.40 -12.13 2.45
C ARG A 51 10.48 -10.94 2.80
N GLY A 52 9.26 -10.93 2.26
CA GLY A 52 8.25 -9.91 2.57
C GLY A 52 7.49 -10.16 3.88
N PRO A 53 6.58 -9.24 4.26
CA PRO A 53 6.30 -7.99 3.55
C PRO A 53 7.44 -6.97 3.64
N ILE A 54 7.68 -6.25 2.56
CA ILE A 54 8.74 -5.22 2.48
C ILE A 54 8.10 -3.85 2.45
N LEU A 55 8.63 -2.89 3.21
CA LEU A 55 8.25 -1.48 3.11
C LEU A 55 9.26 -0.74 2.24
N ALA A 56 8.80 -0.16 1.13
CA ALA A 56 9.60 0.70 0.26
C ALA A 56 9.14 2.14 0.41
N THR A 57 10.02 3.03 0.84
CA THR A 57 9.68 4.44 1.06
C THR A 57 10.58 5.38 0.28
N ALA A 58 10.07 6.59 0.03
CA ALA A 58 10.83 7.70 -0.48
C ALA A 58 10.24 9.01 0.04
N GLU A 59 10.99 10.11 -0.05
CA GLU A 59 10.50 11.41 0.42
C GLU A 59 9.39 11.95 -0.48
N SER A 60 9.56 11.88 -1.80
CA SER A 60 8.61 12.44 -2.74
C SER A 60 7.63 11.40 -3.29
N ASN A 61 6.40 11.84 -3.60
CA ASN A 61 5.42 11.01 -4.27
C ASN A 61 5.91 10.52 -5.66
N VAL A 62 6.69 11.34 -6.36
CA VAL A 62 7.24 10.98 -7.67
C VAL A 62 8.25 9.83 -7.53
N ALA A 63 9.10 9.86 -6.51
CA ALA A 63 10.05 8.78 -6.24
C ALA A 63 9.33 7.47 -5.87
N VAL A 64 8.27 7.54 -5.05
CA VAL A 64 7.43 6.37 -4.72
C VAL A 64 6.77 5.82 -5.98
N ASP A 65 6.23 6.68 -6.86
CA ASP A 65 5.60 6.25 -8.10
C ASP A 65 6.61 5.59 -9.06
N ASN A 66 7.87 6.08 -9.10
CA ASN A 66 8.95 5.46 -9.88
C ASN A 66 9.33 4.07 -9.33
N LEU A 67 9.41 3.91 -8.01
CA LEU A 67 9.64 2.60 -7.36
C LEU A 67 8.51 1.63 -7.70
N LEU A 68 7.26 2.06 -7.55
CA LEU A 68 6.08 1.26 -7.85
C LEU A 68 6.07 0.80 -9.31
N GLU A 69 6.28 1.73 -10.26
CA GLU A 69 6.34 1.42 -11.69
C GLU A 69 7.41 0.37 -11.99
N GLY A 70 8.60 0.56 -11.44
CA GLY A 70 9.69 -0.42 -11.57
C GLY A 70 9.31 -1.80 -11.03
N LEU A 71 8.70 -1.88 -9.86
CA LEU A 71 8.26 -3.14 -9.24
C LEU A 71 7.19 -3.85 -10.07
N LEU A 72 6.18 -3.13 -10.54
CA LEU A 72 5.12 -3.70 -11.37
C LEU A 72 5.68 -4.29 -12.68
N ASN A 73 6.66 -3.63 -13.29
CA ASN A 73 7.35 -4.14 -14.49
C ASN A 73 8.12 -5.45 -14.22
N THR A 74 8.49 -5.72 -12.99
CA THR A 74 9.13 -7.00 -12.60
C THR A 74 8.13 -8.09 -12.19
N GLY A 75 6.84 -7.79 -12.17
CA GLY A 75 5.78 -8.72 -11.76
C GLY A 75 5.66 -8.92 -10.25
N VAL A 76 6.24 -8.02 -9.46
CA VAL A 76 6.07 -7.98 -7.99
C VAL A 76 4.67 -7.46 -7.65
N ARG A 77 4.00 -8.11 -6.70
CA ARG A 77 2.74 -7.61 -6.16
C ARG A 77 3.03 -6.46 -5.20
N ALA A 78 3.05 -5.25 -5.76
CA ALA A 78 3.27 -4.04 -5.00
C ALA A 78 1.97 -3.26 -4.83
N VAL A 79 1.76 -2.67 -3.65
CA VAL A 79 0.65 -1.78 -3.36
C VAL A 79 1.18 -0.42 -2.91
N ARG A 80 0.54 0.66 -3.39
CA ARG A 80 0.87 2.02 -3.01
C ARG A 80 -0.13 2.56 -2.00
N ILE A 81 0.38 3.04 -0.87
CA ILE A 81 -0.40 3.77 0.14
C ILE A 81 -0.24 5.28 -0.09
N GLY A 82 -1.36 5.99 -0.02
CA GLY A 82 -1.44 7.44 -0.22
C GLY A 82 -1.74 7.84 -1.66
N ARG A 83 -1.98 9.14 -1.87
CA ARG A 83 -2.41 9.67 -3.15
C ARG A 83 -1.23 9.81 -4.13
N PRO A 84 -1.30 9.19 -5.31
CA PRO A 84 -0.31 9.41 -6.36
C PRO A 84 -0.43 10.84 -6.91
N VAL A 85 0.69 11.48 -7.23
CA VAL A 85 0.69 12.82 -7.86
C VAL A 85 0.48 12.71 -9.36
N LYS A 86 1.03 11.67 -9.99
CA LYS A 86 0.83 11.40 -11.42
C LYS A 86 0.09 10.09 -11.58
N VAL A 87 -1.19 10.17 -11.88
CA VAL A 87 -2.00 8.99 -12.16
C VAL A 87 -1.70 8.53 -13.58
N ARG A 88 -0.63 7.77 -13.77
CA ARG A 88 -0.58 6.84 -14.89
C ARG A 88 -1.60 5.75 -14.60
N GLU A 89 -2.45 5.46 -15.55
CA GLU A 89 -3.54 4.49 -15.40
C GLU A 89 -3.04 3.10 -14.91
N THR A 90 -1.84 2.71 -15.35
CA THR A 90 -1.14 1.50 -14.92
C THR A 90 -0.76 1.49 -13.42
N LEU A 91 -0.50 2.65 -12.82
CA LEU A 91 -0.18 2.75 -11.39
C LEU A 91 -1.44 2.86 -10.54
N ARG A 92 -2.55 3.32 -11.12
CA ARG A 92 -3.82 3.47 -10.41
C ARG A 92 -4.33 2.13 -9.87
N ALA A 93 -4.30 1.08 -10.68
CA ALA A 93 -4.73 -0.25 -10.27
C ALA A 93 -3.88 -0.84 -9.11
N ALA A 94 -2.65 -0.35 -8.92
CA ALA A 94 -1.77 -0.76 -7.81
C ALA A 94 -1.91 0.13 -6.57
N THR A 95 -2.79 1.13 -6.56
CA THR A 95 -3.09 1.89 -5.35
C THR A 95 -3.99 1.10 -4.41
N LEU A 96 -3.82 1.32 -3.12
CA LEU A 96 -4.70 0.72 -2.12
C LEU A 96 -6.17 1.09 -2.39
N ASP A 97 -6.45 2.36 -2.68
CA ASP A 97 -7.81 2.85 -2.92
C ASP A 97 -8.48 2.10 -4.09
N ALA A 98 -7.78 1.92 -5.23
CA ALA A 98 -8.33 1.18 -6.36
C ALA A 98 -8.55 -0.31 -6.04
N GLN A 99 -7.61 -0.94 -5.31
CA GLN A 99 -7.78 -2.35 -4.91
C GLN A 99 -8.90 -2.55 -3.90
N LEU A 100 -9.22 -1.53 -3.09
CA LEU A 100 -10.37 -1.55 -2.21
C LEU A 100 -11.68 -1.35 -2.99
N GLU A 101 -11.69 -0.49 -4.04
CA GLU A 101 -12.85 -0.32 -4.92
C GLU A 101 -13.24 -1.63 -5.63
N ASP A 102 -12.26 -2.40 -6.07
CA ASP A 102 -12.45 -3.68 -6.77
C ASP A 102 -12.58 -4.90 -5.81
N HIS A 103 -12.58 -4.67 -4.49
CA HIS A 103 -12.59 -5.78 -3.54
C HIS A 103 -13.98 -6.43 -3.43
N PRO A 104 -14.10 -7.78 -3.38
CA PRO A 104 -15.39 -8.48 -3.35
C PRO A 104 -16.34 -8.08 -2.21
N LYS A 105 -15.79 -7.61 -1.08
CA LYS A 105 -16.61 -7.12 0.05
C LYS A 105 -17.22 -5.74 -0.16
N GLN A 106 -16.92 -5.04 -1.26
CA GLN A 106 -17.55 -3.77 -1.57
C GLN A 106 -19.06 -3.90 -1.77
N ASP A 107 -19.51 -4.99 -2.39
CA ASP A 107 -20.93 -5.26 -2.57
C ASP A 107 -21.65 -5.40 -1.22
N GLU A 108 -21.02 -6.09 -0.25
CA GLU A 108 -21.57 -6.23 1.11
C GLU A 108 -21.67 -4.87 1.81
N ILE A 109 -20.64 -4.03 1.69
CA ILE A 109 -20.66 -2.67 2.23
C ILE A 109 -21.75 -1.83 1.57
N ALA A 110 -21.94 -1.94 0.26
CA ALA A 110 -22.95 -1.20 -0.47
C ALA A 110 -24.37 -1.55 0.04
N ILE A 111 -24.66 -2.84 0.24
CA ILE A 111 -25.93 -3.29 0.80
C ILE A 111 -26.18 -2.68 2.19
N ILE A 112 -25.19 -2.74 3.09
CA ILE A 112 -25.33 -2.19 4.45
C ILE A 112 -25.50 -0.66 4.42
N ARG A 113 -24.86 0.03 3.47
CA ARG A 113 -25.03 1.48 3.28
C ARG A 113 -26.45 1.81 2.82
N ASP A 114 -26.98 1.08 1.85
CA ASP A 114 -28.35 1.26 1.35
C ASP A 114 -29.38 1.02 2.47
N GLU A 115 -29.24 -0.03 3.25
CA GLU A 115 -30.08 -0.29 4.44
C GLU A 115 -29.99 0.87 5.45
N THR A 116 -28.79 1.37 5.70
CA THR A 116 -28.56 2.48 6.61
C THR A 116 -29.23 3.76 6.13
N ASP A 117 -29.17 4.03 4.83
CA ASP A 117 -29.80 5.20 4.20
C ASP A 117 -31.33 5.09 4.22
N GLU A 118 -31.90 3.87 4.10
CA GLU A 118 -33.34 3.66 4.28
C GLU A 118 -33.78 3.96 5.71
N VAL A 119 -33.04 3.50 6.71
CA VAL A 119 -33.32 3.81 8.11
C VAL A 119 -33.19 5.32 8.36
N HIS A 120 -32.20 5.99 7.80
CA HIS A 120 -32.03 7.44 7.90
C HIS A 120 -33.23 8.20 7.28
N ARG A 121 -33.73 7.76 6.13
CA ARG A 121 -34.92 8.36 5.47
C ARG A 121 -36.19 8.18 6.30
N ALA A 122 -36.34 7.06 7.00
CA ALA A 122 -37.47 6.79 7.87
C ALA A 122 -37.42 7.54 9.22
N LEU A 123 -36.21 7.85 9.73
CA LEU A 123 -35.94 8.37 11.07
C LEU A 123 -36.79 9.59 11.48
N PRO A 124 -37.10 10.59 10.60
CA PRO A 124 -37.93 11.74 10.96
C PRO A 124 -39.40 11.37 11.29
N LYS A 125 -39.87 10.23 10.79
CA LYS A 125 -41.25 9.77 10.96
C LYS A 125 -41.43 8.90 12.24
N LEU A 126 -40.30 8.39 12.79
CA LEU A 126 -40.30 7.49 13.93
C LEU A 126 -40.35 8.25 15.25
N LYS A 127 -40.98 7.67 16.26
CA LYS A 127 -41.14 8.26 17.61
C LYS A 127 -40.79 7.23 18.71
N GLY A 128 -40.42 7.75 19.88
CA GLY A 128 -40.22 6.95 21.08
C GLY A 128 -39.26 5.75 20.87
N ARG A 129 -39.74 4.55 21.18
CA ARG A 129 -38.98 3.30 21.15
C ARG A 129 -38.46 2.96 19.73
N GLU A 130 -39.28 3.20 18.71
CA GLU A 130 -38.91 2.91 17.30
C GLU A 130 -37.72 3.76 16.84
N LYS A 131 -37.73 5.04 17.20
CA LYS A 131 -36.59 5.94 16.93
C LYS A 131 -35.32 5.48 17.63
N GLY A 132 -35.46 4.98 18.88
CA GLY A 132 -34.32 4.43 19.61
C GLY A 132 -33.75 3.16 18.98
N LEU A 133 -34.59 2.28 18.43
CA LEU A 133 -34.16 1.08 17.69
C LEU A 133 -33.44 1.47 16.40
N ALA A 134 -34.03 2.38 15.62
CA ALA A 134 -33.41 2.87 14.38
C ALA A 134 -31.99 3.46 14.60
N HIS A 135 -31.79 4.24 15.66
CA HIS A 135 -30.47 4.73 16.00
C HIS A 135 -29.47 3.61 16.33
N ARG A 136 -29.91 2.54 17.02
CA ARG A 136 -29.06 1.38 17.31
C ARG A 136 -28.67 0.64 16.04
N ASP A 137 -29.61 0.46 15.11
CA ASP A 137 -29.36 -0.17 13.83
C ASP A 137 -28.34 0.61 13.01
N ILE A 138 -28.48 1.93 12.92
CA ILE A 138 -27.50 2.81 12.27
C ILE A 138 -26.11 2.65 12.91
N GLN A 139 -26.01 2.62 14.23
CA GLN A 139 -24.72 2.44 14.91
C GLN A 139 -24.12 1.06 14.67
N ARG A 140 -24.95 0.00 14.68
CA ARG A 140 -24.52 -1.35 14.34
C ARG A 140 -23.97 -1.42 12.92
N ASN A 141 -24.70 -0.89 11.94
CA ASN A 141 -24.31 -0.88 10.54
C ASN A 141 -23.03 -0.07 10.31
N LYS A 142 -22.86 1.10 10.93
CA LYS A 142 -21.61 1.87 10.90
C LYS A 142 -20.42 1.09 11.47
N LYS A 143 -20.62 0.33 12.55
CA LYS A 143 -19.57 -0.51 13.12
C LYS A 143 -19.20 -1.65 12.18
N GLU A 144 -20.18 -2.26 11.55
CA GLU A 144 -20.00 -3.36 10.62
C GLU A 144 -19.26 -2.89 9.34
N ILE A 145 -19.67 -1.77 8.77
CA ILE A 145 -18.94 -1.16 7.63
C ILE A 145 -17.46 -0.95 7.97
N ARG A 146 -17.16 -0.35 9.13
CA ARG A 146 -15.77 -0.14 9.55
C ARG A 146 -15.00 -1.44 9.73
N ARG A 147 -15.66 -2.50 10.21
CA ARG A 147 -15.05 -3.83 10.34
C ARG A 147 -14.67 -4.38 8.97
N LEU A 148 -15.59 -4.33 8.01
CA LEU A 148 -15.40 -4.80 6.65
C LEU A 148 -14.31 -3.98 5.93
N GLU A 149 -14.32 -2.65 6.04
CA GLU A 149 -13.29 -1.77 5.47
C GLU A 149 -11.89 -2.13 6.02
N ASN A 150 -11.77 -2.37 7.34
CA ASN A 150 -10.51 -2.79 7.92
C ASN A 150 -10.06 -4.18 7.43
N GLU A 151 -10.98 -5.13 7.32
CA GLU A 151 -10.67 -6.46 6.79
C GLU A 151 -10.20 -6.40 5.33
N MET A 152 -10.82 -5.57 4.51
CA MET A 152 -10.39 -5.33 3.13
C MET A 152 -8.97 -4.75 3.07
N ILE A 153 -8.68 -3.72 3.88
CA ILE A 153 -7.35 -3.12 3.98
C ILE A 153 -6.32 -4.19 4.39
N GLN A 154 -6.62 -4.98 5.42
CA GLN A 154 -5.71 -6.03 5.86
C GLN A 154 -5.47 -7.06 4.75
N SER A 155 -6.53 -7.51 4.07
CA SER A 155 -6.45 -8.46 2.96
C SER A 155 -5.54 -7.96 1.83
N VAL A 156 -5.72 -6.71 1.41
CA VAL A 156 -4.87 -6.11 0.34
C VAL A 156 -3.41 -6.03 0.78
N LEU A 157 -3.15 -5.56 2.02
CA LEU A 157 -1.79 -5.41 2.53
C LEU A 157 -1.09 -6.75 2.81
N GLU A 158 -1.83 -7.80 3.16
CA GLU A 158 -1.28 -9.16 3.34
C GLU A 158 -0.92 -9.83 2.03
N ASN A 159 -1.66 -9.54 0.97
CA ASN A 159 -1.38 -10.05 -0.36
C ASN A 159 -0.22 -9.33 -1.08
N ALA A 160 0.18 -8.16 -0.59
CA ALA A 160 1.28 -7.40 -1.16
C ALA A 160 2.65 -7.96 -0.71
N GLU A 161 3.57 -8.11 -1.67
CA GLU A 161 4.98 -8.44 -1.39
C GLU A 161 5.76 -7.19 -0.99
N VAL A 162 5.42 -6.05 -1.59
CA VAL A 162 6.03 -4.74 -1.32
C VAL A 162 4.94 -3.69 -1.12
N ILE A 163 5.05 -2.95 -0.04
CA ILE A 163 4.19 -1.80 0.25
C ILE A 163 5.01 -0.53 -0.02
N CYS A 164 4.52 0.31 -0.93
CA CYS A 164 5.15 1.56 -1.32
C CYS A 164 4.44 2.75 -0.67
N SER A 165 5.20 3.66 -0.04
CA SER A 165 4.65 4.82 0.65
C SER A 165 5.65 5.97 0.66
N THR A 166 5.20 7.21 0.88
CA THR A 166 6.12 8.28 1.28
C THR A 166 6.60 8.05 2.71
N ASN A 167 7.73 8.67 3.10
CA ASN A 167 8.23 8.57 4.48
C ASN A 167 7.15 8.96 5.49
N ILE A 168 6.46 10.09 5.27
CA ILE A 168 5.32 10.52 6.10
C ILE A 168 4.16 9.52 6.01
N GLY A 169 3.86 9.02 4.83
CA GLY A 169 2.78 8.04 4.61
C GLY A 169 3.02 6.70 5.31
N SER A 170 4.27 6.34 5.60
CA SER A 170 4.61 5.12 6.35
C SER A 170 4.14 5.15 7.81
N GLY A 171 3.89 6.34 8.37
CA GLY A 171 3.27 6.53 9.68
C GLY A 171 1.73 6.50 9.68
N HIS A 172 1.10 6.10 8.58
CA HIS A 172 -0.35 6.05 8.52
C HIS A 172 -0.93 4.91 9.37
N ARG A 173 -2.03 5.19 10.09
CA ARG A 173 -2.69 4.27 11.04
C ARG A 173 -3.01 2.88 10.47
N MET A 174 -3.20 2.73 9.16
CA MET A 174 -3.43 1.42 8.53
C MET A 174 -2.21 0.49 8.60
N LEU A 175 -1.02 1.03 8.87
CA LEU A 175 0.21 0.27 9.08
C LEU A 175 0.53 0.05 10.58
N ASP A 176 -0.28 0.61 11.49
CA ASP A 176 -0.06 0.46 12.93
C ASP A 176 -0.02 -1.02 13.31
N GLY A 177 0.96 -1.37 14.13
CA GLY A 177 1.17 -2.75 14.60
C GLY A 177 1.79 -3.70 13.57
N ARG A 178 1.95 -3.30 12.30
CA ARG A 178 2.67 -4.10 11.30
C ARG A 178 4.18 -4.01 11.51
N ARG A 179 4.85 -5.14 11.32
CA ARG A 179 6.31 -5.22 11.34
C ARG A 179 6.82 -5.56 9.96
N PHE A 180 7.77 -4.79 9.50
CA PHE A 180 8.44 -5.01 8.23
C PHE A 180 9.84 -5.54 8.50
N PRO A 181 10.14 -6.80 8.14
CA PRO A 181 11.49 -7.36 8.29
C PRO A 181 12.52 -6.61 7.45
N ILE A 182 12.06 -5.97 6.36
CA ILE A 182 12.92 -5.21 5.46
C ILE A 182 12.26 -3.86 5.16
N VAL A 183 13.06 -2.80 5.26
CA VAL A 183 12.69 -1.45 4.84
C VAL A 183 13.74 -0.95 3.85
N LEU A 184 13.29 -0.47 2.70
CA LEU A 184 14.12 0.23 1.73
C LEU A 184 13.66 1.68 1.65
N MET A 185 14.59 2.62 1.82
CA MET A 185 14.33 4.05 1.67
C MET A 185 15.13 4.59 0.48
N ASP A 186 14.44 5.03 -0.57
CA ASP A 186 15.06 5.77 -1.68
C ASP A 186 15.13 7.25 -1.34
N GLU A 187 16.13 7.94 -1.86
CA GLU A 187 16.40 9.36 -1.58
C GLU A 187 16.52 9.68 -0.07
N ALA A 188 17.12 8.76 0.70
CA ALA A 188 17.18 8.84 2.16
C ALA A 188 17.84 10.12 2.71
N THR A 189 18.68 10.78 1.92
CA THR A 189 19.32 12.07 2.28
C THR A 189 18.34 13.24 2.32
N GLN A 190 17.14 13.09 1.77
CA GLN A 190 16.10 14.11 1.77
C GLN A 190 15.11 13.91 2.92
N ALA A 191 15.18 12.78 3.62
CA ALA A 191 14.30 12.50 4.74
C ALA A 191 14.58 13.47 5.90
N VAL A 192 13.52 14.06 6.46
CA VAL A 192 13.56 14.87 7.68
C VAL A 192 13.23 13.99 8.89
N GLU A 193 13.69 14.43 10.09
CA GLU A 193 13.39 13.76 11.37
C GLU A 193 11.91 13.84 11.74
#